data_a099bf64d710df5787d9ab817e8afe13
#
_entry.id   a099bf64d710df5787d9ab817e8afe13
#
_cell.length_a   1.000
_cell.length_b   1.000
_cell.length_c   1.000
_cell.angle_alpha   90.00
_cell.angle_beta   90.00
_cell.angle_gamma   90.00
#
_symmetry.space_group_name_H-M   'P 1'
#
loop_
_entity.id
_entity.type
_entity.pdbx_description
1 polymer ?
#
loop_
_entity_poly.entity_id
_entity_poly.type
_entity_poly.pdbx_seq_one_letter_code
_entity_poly.pdbx_strand_id
1 'polypeptide(L)'
;LIWQTYSTNQTQLQIYPLYSGTVYEYQVEAICNSGPTGYSSVQQFTTTGSGYCASSGVDATNDFIDLVYIGTMLNSTVSDSGYGDYTSMIINMTSGSTYNITLSAEILGSGATEFWKVWIDFNQNGSFADPGEEVVSYSSQQIGWETSIINVPITAMTGQTKMRVSMKNGSAQTSCEVFAAGEVEDYGVSMNTITSIDENSSVSSSIYPNPV
;
A
#
# COMPACT_ATOMS: atom_id res chain seq x y z
N LEU A 1 -8.28 23.34 -6.14
CA LEU A 1 -6.86 23.34 -5.68
C LEU A 1 -6.86 23.69 -4.19
N ILE A 2 -6.35 22.78 -3.36
CA ILE A 2 -6.16 23.04 -1.93
C ILE A 2 -4.65 23.24 -1.72
N TRP A 3 -4.26 24.45 -1.30
CA TRP A 3 -2.88 24.75 -0.96
C TRP A 3 -2.57 24.25 0.45
N GLN A 4 -1.47 23.54 0.60
CA GLN A 4 -0.91 23.17 1.91
C GLN A 4 0.30 24.04 2.18
N THR A 5 0.43 24.54 3.43
CA THR A 5 1.55 25.38 3.82
C THR A 5 2.51 24.60 4.71
N TYR A 6 3.78 24.62 4.36
CA TYR A 6 4.88 24.03 5.11
C TYR A 6 5.88 25.12 5.47
N SER A 7 6.45 25.07 6.67
CA SER A 7 7.47 26.03 7.11
C SER A 7 8.75 25.31 7.48
N THR A 8 9.89 25.89 7.09
CA THR A 8 11.22 25.39 7.47
C THR A 8 12.19 26.55 7.67
N ASN A 9 13.16 26.39 8.53
CA ASN A 9 14.34 27.25 8.65
C ASN A 9 15.59 26.66 7.99
N GLN A 10 15.41 25.58 7.25
CA GLN A 10 16.47 24.90 6.50
C GLN A 10 16.42 25.31 5.03
N THR A 11 17.52 25.11 4.32
CA THR A 11 17.62 25.34 2.88
C THR A 11 16.96 24.25 2.03
N GLN A 12 16.50 23.21 2.68
CA GLN A 12 15.81 22.07 2.06
C GLN A 12 14.57 21.70 2.88
N LEU A 13 13.51 21.35 2.18
CA LEU A 13 12.28 20.83 2.75
C LEU A 13 11.87 19.60 1.96
N GLN A 14 11.65 18.48 2.66
CA GLN A 14 11.05 17.29 2.07
C GLN A 14 9.54 17.34 2.29
N ILE A 15 8.78 17.13 1.25
CA ILE A 15 7.31 17.17 1.28
C ILE A 15 6.81 15.77 0.94
N TYR A 16 6.01 15.21 1.82
CA TYR A 16 5.35 13.91 1.68
C TYR A 16 3.88 14.01 2.10
N PRO A 17 2.98 13.19 1.56
CA PRO A 17 3.15 12.33 0.39
C PRO A 17 2.95 13.11 -0.91
N LEU A 18 3.68 12.76 -1.95
CA LEU A 18 3.41 13.22 -3.31
C LEU A 18 3.06 12.02 -4.19
N TYR A 19 1.93 12.11 -4.89
CA TYR A 19 1.50 11.04 -5.79
C TYR A 19 2.37 10.99 -7.04
N SER A 20 2.71 9.77 -7.45
CA SER A 20 3.49 9.50 -8.66
C SER A 20 2.81 10.04 -9.92
N GLY A 21 3.59 10.55 -10.88
CA GLY A 21 3.08 11.05 -12.15
C GLY A 21 2.16 12.27 -12.06
N THR A 22 2.12 12.94 -10.91
CA THR A 22 1.19 14.05 -10.64
C THR A 22 1.89 15.38 -10.82
N VAL A 23 1.18 16.33 -11.44
CA VAL A 23 1.64 17.72 -11.55
C VAL A 23 1.31 18.46 -10.27
N TYR A 24 2.32 19.03 -9.65
CA TYR A 24 2.20 19.88 -8.47
C TYR A 24 2.63 21.30 -8.77
N GLU A 25 1.98 22.24 -8.08
CA GLU A 25 2.34 23.64 -8.09
C GLU A 25 2.90 24.05 -6.74
N TYR A 26 3.91 24.90 -6.72
CA TYR A 26 4.45 25.44 -5.48
C TYR A 26 4.82 26.92 -5.62
N GLN A 27 4.80 27.60 -4.49
CA GLN A 27 5.30 28.95 -4.28
C GLN A 27 6.13 28.98 -3.01
N VAL A 28 7.09 29.87 -2.95
CA VAL A 28 7.96 30.05 -1.79
C VAL A 28 7.84 31.48 -1.30
N GLU A 29 7.75 31.66 0.02
CA GLU A 29 7.80 32.94 0.69
C GLU A 29 8.90 32.93 1.75
N ALA A 30 9.69 33.96 1.82
CA ALA A 30 10.64 34.14 2.91
C ALA A 30 10.02 35.03 3.99
N ILE A 31 10.18 34.62 5.26
CA ILE A 31 9.77 35.40 6.42
C ILE A 31 11.02 36.01 7.03
N CYS A 32 11.20 37.33 6.84
CA CYS A 32 12.32 38.09 7.35
C CYS A 32 11.92 38.84 8.65
N ASN A 33 12.90 39.39 9.34
CA ASN A 33 12.65 40.24 10.54
C ASN A 33 11.78 41.49 10.22
N SER A 34 11.78 41.92 8.95
CA SER A 34 10.95 43.02 8.46
C SER A 34 9.54 42.59 8.01
N GLY A 35 9.23 41.31 8.11
CA GLY A 35 7.97 40.72 7.63
C GLY A 35 8.12 39.79 6.43
N PRO A 36 7.01 39.22 5.95
CA PRO A 36 7.01 38.32 4.80
C PRO A 36 7.37 39.07 3.50
N THR A 37 8.07 38.38 2.60
CA THR A 37 8.50 38.95 1.30
C THR A 37 7.41 38.90 0.21
N GLY A 38 6.32 38.19 0.47
CA GLY A 38 5.35 37.77 -0.53
C GLY A 38 5.81 36.50 -1.28
N TYR A 39 4.83 35.83 -1.88
CA TYR A 39 5.08 34.56 -2.59
C TYR A 39 5.80 34.78 -3.91
N SER A 40 6.66 33.83 -4.27
CA SER A 40 7.23 33.73 -5.61
C SER A 40 6.12 33.51 -6.67
N SER A 41 6.47 33.64 -7.94
CA SER A 41 5.62 33.11 -9.00
C SER A 41 5.37 31.61 -8.80
N VAL A 42 4.20 31.14 -9.23
CA VAL A 42 3.87 29.71 -9.22
C VAL A 42 4.87 28.97 -10.09
N GLN A 43 5.45 27.91 -9.55
CA GLN A 43 6.27 26.97 -10.26
C GLN A 43 5.55 25.62 -10.31
N GLN A 44 5.78 24.85 -11.35
CA GLN A 44 5.24 23.51 -11.50
C GLN A 44 6.35 22.48 -11.59
N PHE A 45 6.10 21.31 -11.05
CA PHE A 45 6.89 20.12 -11.34
C PHE A 45 5.95 18.91 -11.46
N THR A 46 6.38 17.92 -12.19
CA THR A 46 5.70 16.63 -12.25
C THR A 46 6.54 15.64 -11.46
N THR A 47 5.92 14.96 -10.53
CA THR A 47 6.59 13.85 -9.87
C THR A 47 6.93 12.82 -10.93
N THR A 48 8.22 12.49 -11.04
CA THR A 48 8.63 11.34 -11.84
C THR A 48 8.07 10.13 -11.15
N GLY A 49 7.05 9.51 -11.77
CA GLY A 49 6.59 8.24 -11.29
C GLY A 49 7.71 7.23 -11.49
N SER A 50 8.36 6.81 -10.44
CA SER A 50 8.76 5.43 -10.39
C SER A 50 7.46 4.65 -10.21
N GLY A 51 6.75 4.41 -11.32
CA GLY A 51 5.66 3.45 -11.28
C GLY A 51 6.22 2.17 -10.68
N TYR A 52 5.43 1.41 -9.96
CA TYR A 52 5.88 0.12 -9.45
C TYR A 52 6.58 -0.65 -10.55
N CYS A 53 7.70 -1.26 -10.22
CA CYS A 53 8.49 -2.04 -11.16
C CYS A 53 7.66 -3.15 -11.80
N ALA A 54 7.95 -3.49 -13.02
CA ALA A 54 7.35 -4.63 -13.69
C ALA A 54 7.70 -5.93 -12.96
N SER A 55 6.70 -6.80 -12.81
CA SER A 55 6.85 -8.16 -12.31
C SER A 55 5.81 -9.04 -12.98
N SER A 56 6.19 -10.22 -13.41
CA SER A 56 5.27 -11.18 -14.06
C SER A 56 5.87 -12.57 -14.14
N GLY A 57 5.02 -13.59 -14.24
CA GLY A 57 5.39 -14.88 -14.80
C GLY A 57 5.48 -14.80 -16.32
N VAL A 58 6.32 -15.63 -16.93
CA VAL A 58 6.36 -15.83 -18.40
C VAL A 58 5.36 -16.90 -18.81
N ASP A 59 5.18 -17.92 -17.96
CA ASP A 59 4.25 -19.01 -18.18
C ASP A 59 3.41 -19.21 -16.89
N ALA A 60 2.12 -18.98 -16.99
CA ALA A 60 1.12 -19.21 -15.95
C ALA A 60 0.08 -20.26 -16.41
N THR A 61 0.44 -21.11 -17.38
CA THR A 61 -0.51 -22.08 -17.94
C THR A 61 -0.85 -23.19 -16.95
N ASN A 62 0.12 -23.60 -16.14
CA ASN A 62 -0.03 -24.70 -15.21
C ASN A 62 -0.04 -24.28 -13.75
N ASP A 63 0.54 -23.12 -13.43
CA ASP A 63 0.72 -22.63 -12.08
C ASP A 63 0.29 -21.16 -12.04
N PHE A 64 -0.92 -20.88 -11.53
CA PHE A 64 -1.45 -19.52 -11.45
C PHE A 64 -2.22 -19.29 -10.15
N ILE A 65 -2.40 -18.03 -9.80
CA ILE A 65 -3.20 -17.60 -8.64
C ILE A 65 -4.67 -17.75 -9.00
N ASP A 66 -5.43 -18.59 -8.30
CA ASP A 66 -6.85 -18.78 -8.56
C ASP A 66 -7.75 -18.08 -7.54
N LEU A 67 -7.17 -17.65 -6.39
CA LEU A 67 -7.91 -16.91 -5.36
C LEU A 67 -7.01 -15.96 -4.60
N VAL A 68 -7.47 -14.72 -4.48
CA VAL A 68 -7.04 -13.75 -3.47
C VAL A 68 -8.26 -13.25 -2.69
N TYR A 69 -8.28 -13.50 -1.38
CA TYR A 69 -9.36 -13.06 -0.49
C TYR A 69 -8.82 -12.31 0.71
N ILE A 70 -9.25 -11.07 0.91
CA ILE A 70 -8.86 -10.23 2.04
C ILE A 70 -9.98 -9.26 2.42
N GLY A 71 -10.39 -9.29 3.68
CA GLY A 71 -11.48 -8.46 4.18
C GLY A 71 -12.80 -8.78 3.47
N THR A 72 -13.28 -7.84 2.65
CA THR A 72 -14.48 -8.00 1.80
C THR A 72 -14.16 -8.20 0.32
N MET A 73 -12.88 -8.04 -0.05
CA MET A 73 -12.43 -8.24 -1.42
C MET A 73 -12.16 -9.72 -1.67
N LEU A 74 -12.81 -10.26 -2.67
CA LEU A 74 -12.62 -11.62 -3.15
C LEU A 74 -12.40 -11.54 -4.67
N ASN A 75 -11.25 -12.02 -5.12
CA ASN A 75 -10.93 -12.21 -6.51
C ASN A 75 -10.68 -13.69 -6.75
N SER A 76 -11.46 -14.29 -7.63
CA SER A 76 -11.24 -15.67 -8.09
C SER A 76 -11.05 -15.63 -9.60
N THR A 77 -9.90 -16.05 -10.05
CA THR A 77 -9.41 -15.86 -11.39
C THR A 77 -9.09 -17.19 -12.08
N VAL A 78 -8.80 -17.10 -13.33
CA VAL A 78 -8.06 -18.10 -14.12
C VAL A 78 -6.72 -17.47 -14.49
N SER A 79 -5.82 -18.22 -15.13
CA SER A 79 -4.53 -17.68 -15.55
C SER A 79 -4.66 -16.37 -16.33
N ASP A 80 -3.97 -15.34 -15.86
CA ASP A 80 -3.85 -14.01 -16.49
C ASP A 80 -2.62 -13.90 -17.41
N SER A 81 -2.13 -15.05 -17.86
CA SER A 81 -0.91 -15.10 -18.67
C SER A 81 0.33 -14.52 -17.97
N GLY A 82 0.36 -14.65 -16.64
CA GLY A 82 1.48 -14.27 -15.77
C GLY A 82 1.39 -12.93 -15.10
N TYR A 83 0.42 -12.06 -15.47
CA TYR A 83 0.17 -10.79 -14.78
C TYR A 83 -1.27 -10.34 -14.88
N GLY A 84 -1.92 -10.17 -13.72
CA GLY A 84 -3.26 -9.59 -13.58
C GLY A 84 -3.22 -8.17 -12.98
N ASP A 85 -3.84 -7.22 -13.67
CA ASP A 85 -4.04 -5.85 -13.14
C ASP A 85 -5.44 -5.71 -12.54
N TYR A 86 -5.54 -5.87 -11.24
CA TYR A 86 -6.74 -5.69 -10.44
C TYR A 86 -6.70 -4.43 -9.58
N THR A 87 -5.93 -3.41 -9.97
CA THR A 87 -5.80 -2.16 -9.21
C THR A 87 -7.09 -1.38 -9.06
N SER A 88 -8.12 -1.68 -9.86
CA SER A 88 -9.48 -1.17 -9.70
C SER A 88 -10.25 -1.83 -8.55
N MET A 89 -9.82 -3.01 -8.09
CA MET A 89 -10.38 -3.70 -6.91
C MET A 89 -9.70 -3.14 -5.66
N ILE A 90 -10.45 -2.31 -4.92
CA ILE A 90 -9.88 -1.56 -3.78
C ILE A 90 -10.06 -2.32 -2.47
N ILE A 91 -8.96 -2.60 -1.82
CA ILE A 91 -8.89 -3.19 -0.48
C ILE A 91 -8.83 -2.04 0.54
N ASN A 92 -9.82 -1.96 1.43
CA ASN A 92 -9.81 -0.96 2.50
C ASN A 92 -9.03 -1.48 3.70
N MET A 93 -7.96 -0.76 4.07
CA MET A 93 -7.12 -1.08 5.22
C MET A 93 -7.01 0.13 6.16
N THR A 94 -6.73 -0.16 7.42
CA THR A 94 -6.54 0.86 8.46
C THR A 94 -5.17 0.66 9.12
N SER A 95 -4.41 1.74 9.28
CA SER A 95 -3.12 1.70 9.98
C SER A 95 -3.27 1.13 11.38
N GLY A 96 -2.30 0.30 11.80
CA GLY A 96 -2.32 -0.37 13.09
C GLY A 96 -3.28 -1.57 13.22
N SER A 97 -4.01 -1.91 12.15
CA SER A 97 -4.95 -3.04 12.15
C SER A 97 -4.31 -4.31 11.56
N THR A 98 -5.00 -5.43 11.77
CA THR A 98 -4.57 -6.75 11.29
C THR A 98 -5.62 -7.33 10.35
N TYR A 99 -5.18 -7.95 9.28
CA TYR A 99 -6.03 -8.58 8.27
C TYR A 99 -5.58 -10.01 7.99
N ASN A 100 -6.54 -10.89 7.74
CA ASN A 100 -6.26 -12.20 7.16
C ASN A 100 -6.32 -12.09 5.64
N ILE A 101 -5.29 -12.60 4.96
CA ILE A 101 -5.30 -12.83 3.53
C ILE A 101 -5.32 -14.34 3.28
N THR A 102 -6.23 -14.78 2.43
CA THR A 102 -6.30 -16.17 1.98
C THR A 102 -5.94 -16.21 0.50
N LEU A 103 -4.97 -17.06 0.19
CA LEU A 103 -4.42 -17.26 -1.15
C LEU A 103 -4.65 -18.70 -1.57
N SER A 104 -4.87 -18.93 -2.84
CA SER A 104 -4.92 -20.26 -3.44
C SER A 104 -4.32 -20.23 -4.84
N ALA A 105 -3.78 -21.37 -5.27
CA ALA A 105 -3.28 -21.58 -6.61
C ALA A 105 -3.95 -22.77 -7.28
N GLU A 106 -4.15 -22.67 -8.57
CA GLU A 106 -4.32 -23.84 -9.42
C GLU A 106 -2.96 -24.33 -9.86
N ILE A 107 -2.68 -25.61 -9.62
CA ILE A 107 -1.42 -26.27 -9.97
C ILE A 107 -1.77 -27.52 -10.79
N LEU A 108 -1.61 -27.45 -12.09
CA LEU A 108 -1.96 -28.53 -13.03
C LEU A 108 -0.84 -29.55 -13.21
N GLY A 109 0.32 -29.32 -12.56
CA GLY A 109 1.47 -30.20 -12.56
C GLY A 109 1.67 -30.94 -11.24
N SER A 110 2.62 -31.85 -11.18
CA SER A 110 2.96 -32.56 -9.94
C SER A 110 4.31 -32.10 -9.37
N GLY A 111 4.34 -31.85 -8.04
CA GLY A 111 5.58 -31.74 -7.26
C GLY A 111 6.30 -30.40 -7.30
N ALA A 112 5.67 -29.35 -7.77
CA ALA A 112 6.22 -28.02 -7.67
C ALA A 112 6.06 -27.44 -6.26
N THR A 113 7.01 -26.62 -5.84
CA THR A 113 6.91 -25.79 -4.64
C THR A 113 6.69 -24.37 -5.07
N GLU A 114 5.53 -23.83 -4.70
CA GLU A 114 5.18 -22.45 -4.99
C GLU A 114 5.68 -21.56 -3.87
N PHE A 115 6.34 -20.49 -4.24
CA PHE A 115 6.80 -19.44 -3.34
C PHE A 115 5.86 -18.26 -3.43
N TRP A 116 5.23 -17.95 -2.31
CA TRP A 116 4.26 -16.88 -2.20
C TRP A 116 4.86 -15.67 -1.51
N LYS A 117 4.62 -14.51 -2.07
CA LYS A 117 4.96 -13.25 -1.43
C LYS A 117 3.87 -12.22 -1.67
N VAL A 118 3.63 -11.40 -0.65
CA VAL A 118 2.75 -10.23 -0.75
C VAL A 118 3.50 -9.02 -0.24
N TRP A 119 3.40 -7.94 -1.00
CA TRP A 119 3.93 -6.63 -0.64
C TRP A 119 2.83 -5.60 -0.62
N ILE A 120 2.94 -4.62 0.28
CA ILE A 120 2.09 -3.42 0.32
C ILE A 120 3.00 -2.22 0.50
N ASP A 121 2.88 -1.25 -0.40
CA ASP A 121 3.61 0.01 -0.32
C ASP A 121 2.95 0.92 0.73
N PHE A 122 3.43 0.82 1.97
CA PHE A 122 2.87 1.57 3.10
C PHE A 122 3.30 3.03 3.16
N ASN A 123 4.41 3.39 2.52
CA ASN A 123 4.94 4.74 2.48
C ASN A 123 4.59 5.51 1.19
N GLN A 124 3.87 4.85 0.26
CA GLN A 124 3.34 5.40 -0.98
C GLN A 124 4.40 6.03 -1.89
N ASN A 125 5.61 5.46 -1.88
CA ASN A 125 6.72 5.95 -2.69
C ASN A 125 6.82 5.30 -4.08
N GLY A 126 5.92 4.33 -4.39
CA GLY A 126 5.88 3.61 -5.67
C GLY A 126 6.89 2.46 -5.75
N SER A 127 7.39 2.00 -4.62
CA SER A 127 8.31 0.87 -4.49
C SER A 127 7.75 -0.14 -3.50
N PHE A 128 8.19 -1.38 -3.57
CA PHE A 128 7.94 -2.44 -2.59
C PHE A 128 9.23 -2.89 -1.89
N ALA A 129 10.31 -2.11 -2.01
CA ALA A 129 11.63 -2.52 -1.53
C ALA A 129 11.92 -2.06 -0.10
N ASP A 130 11.02 -1.31 0.52
CA ASP A 130 11.23 -0.75 1.84
C ASP A 130 11.03 -1.79 2.95
N PRO A 131 11.77 -1.67 4.05
CA PRO A 131 11.62 -2.58 5.18
C PRO A 131 10.20 -2.59 5.74
N GLY A 132 9.61 -3.79 5.83
CA GLY A 132 8.26 -4.00 6.38
C GLY A 132 7.14 -3.98 5.34
N GLU A 133 7.45 -3.80 4.06
CA GLU A 133 6.47 -3.85 2.97
C GLU A 133 6.26 -5.26 2.43
N GLU A 134 7.21 -6.17 2.57
CA GLU A 134 6.97 -7.61 2.40
C GLU A 134 6.17 -8.11 3.61
N VAL A 135 4.87 -8.31 3.42
CA VAL A 135 3.93 -8.62 4.52
C VAL A 135 3.59 -10.09 4.61
N VAL A 136 3.81 -10.87 3.54
CA VAL A 136 3.65 -12.33 3.51
C VAL A 136 4.80 -12.93 2.75
N SER A 137 5.35 -14.03 3.29
CA SER A 137 6.39 -14.82 2.64
C SER A 137 6.32 -16.27 3.15
N TYR A 138 5.97 -17.20 2.27
CA TYR A 138 5.98 -18.63 2.57
C TYR A 138 6.17 -19.44 1.28
N SER A 139 6.31 -20.76 1.43
CA SER A 139 6.31 -21.70 0.31
C SER A 139 5.39 -22.89 0.61
N SER A 140 4.70 -23.38 -0.40
CA SER A 140 3.75 -24.47 -0.28
C SER A 140 3.81 -25.41 -1.49
N GLN A 141 3.49 -26.66 -1.26
CA GLN A 141 3.19 -27.66 -2.32
C GLN A 141 1.70 -28.02 -2.32
N GLN A 142 0.92 -27.28 -1.56
CA GLN A 142 -0.51 -27.53 -1.39
C GLN A 142 -1.31 -26.85 -2.49
N ILE A 143 -2.27 -27.57 -3.05
CA ILE A 143 -3.40 -27.03 -3.80
C ILE A 143 -4.47 -26.70 -2.77
N GLY A 144 -4.88 -25.45 -2.68
CA GLY A 144 -5.96 -25.03 -1.78
C GLY A 144 -5.63 -23.77 -1.01
N TRP A 145 -6.52 -23.45 -0.10
CA TRP A 145 -6.55 -22.16 0.58
C TRP A 145 -5.53 -22.13 1.73
N GLU A 146 -4.61 -21.18 1.63
CA GLU A 146 -3.68 -20.88 2.71
C GLU A 146 -3.93 -19.46 3.23
N THR A 147 -3.97 -19.32 4.56
CA THR A 147 -4.27 -18.03 5.19
C THR A 147 -3.05 -17.52 5.94
N SER A 148 -2.68 -16.27 5.66
CA SER A 148 -1.61 -15.53 6.33
C SER A 148 -2.16 -14.28 6.99
N ILE A 149 -1.39 -13.72 7.94
CA ILE A 149 -1.75 -12.51 8.67
C ILE A 149 -0.93 -11.33 8.13
N ILE A 150 -1.61 -10.24 7.79
CA ILE A 150 -1.01 -8.95 7.45
C ILE A 150 -1.18 -8.00 8.63
N ASN A 151 -0.08 -7.52 9.19
CA ASN A 151 -0.07 -6.48 10.21
C ASN A 151 0.25 -5.14 9.54
N VAL A 152 -0.73 -4.25 9.48
CA VAL A 152 -0.56 -2.91 8.91
C VAL A 152 0.19 -2.03 9.92
N PRO A 153 1.34 -1.44 9.56
CA PRO A 153 2.06 -0.54 10.47
C PRO A 153 1.19 0.65 10.88
N ILE A 154 1.34 1.09 12.13
CA ILE A 154 0.68 2.34 12.60
C ILE A 154 1.18 3.57 11.83
N THR A 155 2.36 3.48 11.23
CA THR A 155 2.99 4.52 10.42
C THR A 155 2.59 4.47 8.95
N ALA A 156 1.72 3.51 8.55
CA ALA A 156 1.25 3.44 7.16
C ALA A 156 0.56 4.75 6.75
N MET A 157 0.94 5.28 5.61
CA MET A 157 0.44 6.56 5.12
C MET A 157 -0.99 6.44 4.60
N THR A 158 -1.83 7.41 4.94
CA THR A 158 -3.22 7.48 4.46
C THR A 158 -3.26 7.82 2.97
N GLY A 159 -4.11 7.15 2.22
CA GLY A 159 -4.29 7.41 0.78
C GLY A 159 -4.38 6.13 -0.03
N GLN A 160 -4.26 6.31 -1.35
CA GLN A 160 -4.27 5.21 -2.29
C GLN A 160 -2.87 4.66 -2.50
N THR A 161 -2.74 3.35 -2.41
CA THR A 161 -1.49 2.65 -2.66
C THR A 161 -1.77 1.31 -3.36
N LYS A 162 -0.76 0.46 -3.46
CA LYS A 162 -0.85 -0.81 -4.16
C LYS A 162 -0.43 -1.98 -3.26
N MET A 163 -1.09 -3.11 -3.45
CA MET A 163 -0.68 -4.42 -2.99
C MET A 163 -0.29 -5.27 -4.20
N ARG A 164 0.80 -6.01 -4.10
CA ARG A 164 1.23 -7.02 -5.06
C ARG A 164 1.20 -8.39 -4.42
N VAL A 165 0.53 -9.33 -5.04
CA VAL A 165 0.58 -10.77 -4.75
C VAL A 165 1.41 -11.43 -5.83
N SER A 166 2.34 -12.27 -5.46
CA SER A 166 3.17 -13.00 -6.40
C SER A 166 3.32 -14.45 -5.97
N MET A 167 3.13 -15.35 -6.90
CA MET A 167 3.39 -16.77 -6.78
C MET A 167 4.41 -17.17 -7.84
N LYS A 168 5.49 -17.82 -7.40
CA LYS A 168 6.57 -18.28 -8.30
C LYS A 168 6.92 -19.72 -8.02
N ASN A 169 7.06 -20.48 -9.07
CA ASN A 169 7.49 -21.87 -9.00
C ASN A 169 9.00 -21.98 -8.74
N GLY A 170 9.36 -22.87 -7.79
CA GLY A 170 10.71 -23.39 -7.58
C GLY A 170 11.66 -22.55 -6.74
N SER A 171 11.46 -21.24 -6.60
CA SER A 171 12.34 -20.38 -5.76
C SER A 171 11.67 -19.08 -5.37
N ALA A 172 12.08 -18.48 -4.24
CA ALA A 172 11.58 -17.19 -3.80
C ALA A 172 11.92 -16.08 -4.80
N GLN A 173 10.97 -15.18 -5.02
CA GLN A 173 11.06 -14.03 -5.91
C GLN A 173 11.27 -12.72 -5.17
N THR A 174 11.66 -11.70 -5.95
CA THR A 174 11.60 -10.29 -5.52
C THR A 174 10.33 -9.62 -6.03
N SER A 175 10.02 -8.43 -5.52
CA SER A 175 8.86 -7.66 -5.97
C SER A 175 8.95 -7.16 -7.42
N CYS A 176 10.16 -7.16 -8.02
CA CYS A 176 10.47 -6.59 -9.32
C CYS A 176 11.11 -7.63 -10.25
N GLU A 177 10.56 -8.82 -10.33
CA GLU A 177 11.17 -9.92 -11.05
C GLU A 177 10.23 -10.42 -12.16
N VAL A 178 10.82 -10.71 -13.33
CA VAL A 178 10.18 -11.53 -14.38
C VAL A 178 10.74 -12.94 -14.25
N PHE A 179 9.87 -13.91 -14.01
CA PHE A 179 10.26 -15.30 -13.71
C PHE A 179 9.61 -16.28 -14.68
N ALA A 180 10.15 -17.50 -14.74
CA ALA A 180 9.78 -18.47 -15.77
C ALA A 180 8.35 -19.00 -15.62
N ALA A 181 7.92 -19.36 -14.38
CA ALA A 181 6.61 -19.96 -14.13
C ALA A 181 5.98 -19.39 -12.86
N GLY A 182 4.65 -19.16 -12.92
CA GLY A 182 3.84 -18.56 -11.89
C GLY A 182 3.16 -17.27 -12.34
N GLU A 183 2.61 -16.50 -11.39
CA GLU A 183 1.77 -15.34 -11.68
C GLU A 183 1.94 -14.21 -10.68
N VAL A 184 1.65 -13.00 -11.12
CA VAL A 184 1.64 -11.77 -10.29
C VAL A 184 0.30 -11.07 -10.46
N GLU A 185 -0.29 -10.63 -9.36
CA GLU A 185 -1.51 -9.82 -9.36
C GLU A 185 -1.31 -8.54 -8.54
N ASP A 186 -1.66 -7.39 -9.13
CA ASP A 186 -1.62 -6.10 -8.47
C ASP A 186 -3.03 -5.59 -8.11
N TYR A 187 -3.21 -5.12 -6.87
CA TYR A 187 -4.48 -4.63 -6.32
C TYR A 187 -4.36 -3.20 -5.82
N GLY A 188 -5.47 -2.44 -5.87
CA GLY A 188 -5.55 -1.14 -5.21
C GLY A 188 -5.75 -1.30 -3.70
N VAL A 189 -5.11 -0.43 -2.92
CA VAL A 189 -5.31 -0.34 -1.47
C VAL A 189 -5.71 1.07 -1.11
N SER A 190 -6.79 1.23 -0.35
CA SER A 190 -7.18 2.49 0.30
C SER A 190 -6.81 2.42 1.76
N MET A 191 -5.74 3.12 2.13
CA MET A 191 -5.23 3.16 3.49
C MET A 191 -5.89 4.27 4.28
N ASN A 192 -6.47 3.92 5.43
CA ASN A 192 -7.12 4.84 6.36
C ASN A 192 -6.35 4.90 7.68
N THR A 193 -6.49 5.99 8.42
CA THR A 193 -6.03 6.07 9.81
C THR A 193 -7.15 5.69 10.76
N ILE A 194 -6.78 5.20 11.94
CA ILE A 194 -7.72 5.16 13.07
C ILE A 194 -8.03 6.62 13.41
N THR A 195 -9.25 7.07 13.13
CA THR A 195 -9.71 8.33 13.72
C THR A 195 -9.86 8.09 15.21
N SER A 196 -9.03 8.73 16.03
CA SER A 196 -9.25 8.75 17.46
C SER A 196 -10.67 9.28 17.69
N ILE A 197 -11.46 8.55 18.45
CA ILE A 197 -12.69 9.09 18.99
C ILE A 197 -12.24 10.29 19.83
N ASP A 198 -12.71 11.49 19.47
CA ASP A 198 -12.51 12.66 20.31
C ASP A 198 -13.15 12.36 21.67
N GLU A 199 -12.33 12.00 22.65
CA GLU A 199 -12.76 11.94 24.07
C GLU A 199 -12.97 13.36 24.62
N ASN A 200 -13.58 14.24 23.85
CA ASN A 200 -13.98 15.55 24.30
C ASN A 200 -15.49 15.60 24.60
N SER A 201 -16.02 14.55 25.21
CA SER A 201 -17.22 14.67 26.03
C SER A 201 -16.80 14.99 27.45
N SER A 202 -16.60 16.28 27.73
CA SER A 202 -16.53 16.78 29.11
C SER A 202 -17.84 16.45 29.77
N VAL A 203 -17.90 15.34 30.51
CA VAL A 203 -18.96 15.09 31.47
C VAL A 203 -18.75 16.07 32.64
N SER A 204 -19.38 17.21 32.58
CA SER A 204 -19.45 18.10 33.73
C SER A 204 -20.46 17.51 34.74
N SER A 205 -19.96 16.74 35.70
CA SER A 205 -20.75 16.39 36.90
C SER A 205 -20.71 17.55 37.88
N SER A 206 -21.79 18.33 37.98
CA SER A 206 -21.96 19.31 39.05
C SER A 206 -22.51 18.58 40.28
N ILE A 207 -21.70 18.48 41.32
CA ILE A 207 -22.13 18.01 42.65
C ILE A 207 -22.65 19.24 43.40
N TYR A 208 -23.97 19.26 43.66
CA TYR A 208 -24.57 20.27 44.57
C TYR A 208 -24.54 19.72 45.99
N PRO A 209 -24.10 20.54 46.98
CA PRO A 209 -24.22 20.15 48.38
C PRO A 209 -25.70 20.11 48.75
N ASN A 210 -26.13 19.03 49.41
CA ASN A 210 -27.47 18.91 49.95
C ASN A 210 -27.56 19.66 51.26
N PRO A 211 -28.34 20.75 51.39
CA PRO A 211 -28.51 21.42 52.66
C PRO A 211 -29.38 20.56 53.60
N VAL A 212 -28.89 20.37 54.83
CA VAL A 212 -29.60 19.77 55.95
C VAL A 212 -30.56 20.78 56.54
#